data_6da995481c6c14e808a076d6ede6c3fe
#
_entry.id   6da995481c6c14e808a076d6ede6c3fe
#
_cell.length_a   1.000
_cell.length_b   1.000
_cell.length_c   1.000
_cell.angle_alpha   90.00
_cell.angle_beta   90.00
_cell.angle_gamma   90.00
#
_symmetry.space_group_name_H-M   'P 1'
#
loop_
_entity.id
_entity.type
_entity.pdbx_description
1 polymer ?
#
loop_
_entity_poly.entity_id
_entity_poly.type
_entity_poly.pdbx_seq_one_letter_code
_entity_poly.pdbx_strand_id
1 'polypeptide(L)'
;MMNQYLFPFAILFALAANVIAQDAPTDEAKQESSQTHVLVVVGAAGNPEFGEQFDSWADDWKKVSKNAGAKLTVIGQTAENQSIGKSNDHEQLKKAIESIPADGARPLWVVFIGHGTFSGKVAKFNMRGPDVSAQELGEWFKPIQRPLVVVNCASSSSPFINRLSGKNRVIVTATKSGSQYNYARFGEYFAAAIASPDSDLDHDDEVSVHEAFLRASNDVKEFYASESRICTEHALIDDNGDARGTPANMFRGVRVIAKAKKNAKVDGKFGSKITLSPSGKQLPLTDKELKRRDELEQALDKLRSKQSDLTESDYDQSLEPILVELAKIYRAAEQRVAAASR
;
A
#
# COMPACT_ATOMS: atom_id res chain seq x y z
N MET A 1 -47.47 34.78 67.63
CA MET A 1 -47.73 34.08 66.37
C MET A 1 -46.49 34.25 65.51
N MET A 2 -45.67 33.21 65.45
CA MET A 2 -44.32 33.22 64.88
C MET A 2 -44.39 32.81 63.42
N ASN A 3 -43.87 33.63 62.54
CA ASN A 3 -43.80 33.39 61.11
C ASN A 3 -42.37 32.87 60.78
N GLN A 4 -42.27 31.59 60.37
CA GLN A 4 -41.02 31.00 60.00
C GLN A 4 -40.81 31.11 58.47
N TYR A 5 -39.79 31.83 58.05
CA TYR A 5 -39.33 31.88 56.69
C TYR A 5 -38.35 30.72 56.43
N LEU A 6 -38.72 29.82 55.52
CA LEU A 6 -37.85 28.78 54.96
C LEU A 6 -37.13 29.37 53.74
N PHE A 7 -35.79 29.41 53.81
CA PHE A 7 -34.91 29.64 52.64
C PHE A 7 -34.59 28.31 51.96
N PRO A 8 -34.72 28.17 50.65
CA PRO A 8 -34.20 27.02 49.93
C PRO A 8 -32.71 27.18 49.64
N PHE A 9 -31.91 26.23 50.10
CA PHE A 9 -30.50 26.05 49.72
C PHE A 9 -30.40 25.54 48.31
N ALA A 10 -29.91 26.35 47.38
CA ALA A 10 -29.57 25.93 46.04
C ALA A 10 -28.15 25.34 46.04
N ILE A 11 -28.07 24.01 45.88
CA ILE A 11 -26.79 23.30 45.67
C ILE A 11 -26.37 23.48 44.20
N LEU A 12 -25.33 24.27 43.99
CA LEU A 12 -24.68 24.41 42.70
C LEU A 12 -23.74 23.21 42.44
N PHE A 13 -24.16 22.29 41.58
CA PHE A 13 -23.28 21.23 41.09
C PHE A 13 -22.35 21.83 40.01
N ALA A 14 -21.10 22.06 40.35
CA ALA A 14 -20.06 22.37 39.38
C ALA A 14 -19.64 21.07 38.65
N LEU A 15 -20.10 20.90 37.42
CA LEU A 15 -19.53 19.91 36.52
C LEU A 15 -18.11 20.35 36.12
N ALA A 16 -17.09 19.75 36.71
CA ALA A 16 -15.74 19.85 36.21
C ALA A 16 -15.64 19.00 34.92
N ALA A 17 -15.69 19.66 33.76
CA ALA A 17 -15.35 19.04 32.49
C ALA A 17 -13.83 18.78 32.51
N ASN A 18 -13.43 17.51 32.70
CA ASN A 18 -12.09 17.07 32.41
C ASN A 18 -11.86 17.15 30.90
N VAL A 19 -11.30 18.25 30.44
CA VAL A 19 -10.70 18.35 29.12
C VAL A 19 -9.43 17.50 29.18
N ILE A 20 -9.49 16.28 28.65
CA ILE A 20 -8.29 15.50 28.37
C ILE A 20 -7.56 16.26 27.27
N ALA A 21 -6.54 17.01 27.64
CA ALA A 21 -5.59 17.55 26.69
C ALA A 21 -4.96 16.35 25.97
N GLN A 22 -5.26 16.16 24.69
CA GLN A 22 -4.49 15.25 23.86
C GLN A 22 -3.08 15.83 23.77
N ASP A 23 -2.12 15.16 24.38
CA ASP A 23 -0.72 15.52 24.28
C ASP A 23 -0.32 15.59 22.80
N ALA A 24 0.32 16.68 22.40
CA ALA A 24 0.85 16.81 21.06
C ALA A 24 1.85 15.66 20.80
N PRO A 25 1.79 15.02 19.62
CA PRO A 25 2.65 13.87 19.32
C PRO A 25 4.12 14.24 19.50
N THR A 26 4.89 13.35 20.13
CA THR A 26 6.34 13.53 20.33
C THR A 26 7.06 13.63 18.97
N ASP A 27 8.25 14.23 18.94
CA ASP A 27 9.01 14.37 17.69
C ASP A 27 9.36 13.00 17.07
N GLU A 28 9.56 11.95 17.88
CA GLU A 28 9.72 10.57 17.41
C GLU A 28 8.45 10.05 16.72
N ALA A 29 7.28 10.29 17.29
CA ALA A 29 6.01 9.87 16.68
C ALA A 29 5.73 10.61 15.37
N LYS A 30 6.13 11.88 15.26
CA LYS A 30 6.05 12.65 14.00
C LYS A 30 7.02 12.11 12.96
N GLN A 31 8.23 11.75 13.35
CA GLN A 31 9.23 11.16 12.46
C GLN A 31 8.78 9.80 11.95
N GLU A 32 8.22 8.94 12.79
CA GLU A 32 7.68 7.63 12.39
C GLU A 32 6.46 7.75 11.45
N SER A 33 5.58 8.71 11.65
CA SER A 33 4.43 8.93 10.76
C SER A 33 4.84 9.46 9.38
N SER A 34 5.99 10.13 9.27
CA SER A 34 6.53 10.68 8.02
C SER A 34 7.45 9.72 7.26
N GLN A 35 7.67 8.50 7.76
CA GLN A 35 8.55 7.50 7.15
C GLN A 35 7.75 6.42 6.41
N THR A 36 8.29 5.97 5.26
CA THR A 36 7.81 4.75 4.58
C THR A 36 8.18 3.53 5.42
N HIS A 37 7.21 2.66 5.69
CA HIS A 37 7.43 1.39 6.37
C HIS A 37 7.29 0.24 5.38
N VAL A 38 8.21 -0.72 5.47
CA VAL A 38 8.17 -1.96 4.69
C VAL A 38 8.17 -3.15 5.65
N LEU A 39 7.16 -3.98 5.57
CA LEU A 39 7.02 -5.21 6.35
C LEU A 39 7.07 -6.39 5.38
N VAL A 40 8.16 -7.15 5.41
CA VAL A 40 8.34 -8.36 4.60
C VAL A 40 8.05 -9.57 5.46
N VAL A 41 7.17 -10.44 5.00
CA VAL A 41 6.76 -11.65 5.68
C VAL A 41 7.15 -12.85 4.82
N VAL A 42 8.13 -13.61 5.29
CA VAL A 42 8.60 -14.84 4.65
C VAL A 42 7.84 -16.01 5.26
N GLY A 43 7.12 -16.74 4.42
CA GLY A 43 6.29 -17.86 4.82
C GLY A 43 7.08 -19.15 5.03
N ALA A 44 6.36 -20.20 5.39
CA ALA A 44 6.90 -21.55 5.48
C ALA A 44 7.31 -22.06 4.08
N ALA A 45 8.56 -22.43 3.92
CA ALA A 45 9.11 -22.85 2.64
C ALA A 45 8.62 -24.24 2.21
N GLY A 46 8.37 -25.12 3.16
CA GLY A 46 7.99 -26.51 2.88
C GLY A 46 9.16 -27.40 2.46
N ASN A 47 10.12 -26.87 1.72
CA ASN A 47 11.39 -27.55 1.38
C ASN A 47 12.57 -26.53 1.34
N PRO A 48 13.83 -27.01 1.38
CA PRO A 48 15.00 -26.14 1.38
C PRO A 48 15.14 -25.26 0.15
N GLU A 49 14.83 -25.77 -1.03
CA GLU A 49 14.96 -25.05 -2.31
C GLU A 49 14.06 -23.79 -2.34
N PHE A 50 12.80 -23.90 -1.91
CA PHE A 50 11.93 -22.74 -1.77
C PHE A 50 12.42 -21.79 -0.67
N GLY A 51 13.01 -22.33 0.40
CA GLY A 51 13.59 -21.52 1.47
C GLY A 51 14.67 -20.58 0.96
N GLU A 52 15.62 -21.10 0.20
CA GLU A 52 16.70 -20.33 -0.41
C GLU A 52 16.16 -19.24 -1.36
N GLN A 53 15.14 -19.57 -2.15
CA GLN A 53 14.50 -18.60 -3.05
C GLN A 53 13.76 -17.49 -2.29
N PHE A 54 12.97 -17.84 -1.27
CA PHE A 54 12.25 -16.87 -0.47
C PHE A 54 13.20 -15.94 0.31
N ASP A 55 14.29 -16.49 0.85
CA ASP A 55 15.31 -15.71 1.52
C ASP A 55 16.01 -14.75 0.54
N SER A 56 16.30 -15.19 -0.68
CA SER A 56 16.86 -14.34 -1.74
C SER A 56 15.93 -13.17 -2.09
N TRP A 57 14.62 -13.42 -2.24
CA TRP A 57 13.65 -12.35 -2.53
C TRP A 57 13.50 -11.38 -1.35
N ALA A 58 13.56 -11.89 -0.12
CA ALA A 58 13.56 -11.04 1.07
C ALA A 58 14.81 -10.16 1.13
N ASP A 59 15.98 -10.69 0.73
CA ASP A 59 17.23 -9.91 0.66
C ASP A 59 17.16 -8.82 -0.43
N ASP A 60 16.48 -9.05 -1.53
CA ASP A 60 16.23 -8.00 -2.52
C ASP A 60 15.34 -6.90 -1.95
N TRP A 61 14.31 -7.24 -1.19
CA TRP A 61 13.50 -6.26 -0.47
C TRP A 61 14.29 -5.48 0.59
N LYS A 62 15.29 -6.10 1.26
CA LYS A 62 16.22 -5.40 2.16
C LYS A 62 17.02 -4.33 1.41
N LYS A 63 17.57 -4.69 0.23
CA LYS A 63 18.35 -3.75 -0.60
C LYS A 63 17.48 -2.57 -1.07
N VAL A 64 16.28 -2.87 -1.60
CA VAL A 64 15.34 -1.86 -2.11
C VAL A 64 14.90 -0.92 -0.98
N SER A 65 14.50 -1.47 0.17
CA SER A 65 14.09 -0.67 1.34
C SER A 65 15.20 0.23 1.86
N LYS A 66 16.43 -0.28 1.92
CA LYS A 66 17.60 0.50 2.31
C LYS A 66 17.86 1.66 1.36
N ASN A 67 17.81 1.41 0.05
CA ASN A 67 18.00 2.43 -0.98
C ASN A 67 16.91 3.51 -0.92
N ALA A 68 15.68 3.12 -0.59
CA ALA A 68 14.55 4.02 -0.40
C ALA A 68 14.55 4.78 0.93
N GLY A 69 15.47 4.49 1.86
CA GLY A 69 15.45 5.05 3.21
C GLY A 69 14.21 4.64 4.03
N ALA A 70 13.60 3.52 3.69
CA ALA A 70 12.41 3.02 4.36
C ALA A 70 12.76 2.24 5.63
N LYS A 71 11.87 2.29 6.64
CA LYS A 71 11.98 1.46 7.85
C LYS A 71 11.52 0.04 7.53
N LEU A 72 12.46 -0.89 7.53
CA LEU A 72 12.20 -2.28 7.19
C LEU A 72 12.03 -3.15 8.44
N THR A 73 11.03 -4.02 8.41
CA THR A 73 10.85 -5.15 9.34
C THR A 73 10.72 -6.43 8.53
N VAL A 74 11.49 -7.46 8.86
CA VAL A 74 11.39 -8.79 8.20
C VAL A 74 10.96 -9.81 9.23
N ILE A 75 9.97 -10.62 8.89
CA ILE A 75 9.44 -11.72 9.71
C ILE A 75 9.60 -13.00 8.92
N GLY A 76 10.05 -14.07 9.56
CA GLY A 76 10.06 -15.40 8.97
C GLY A 76 11.31 -15.78 8.20
N GLN A 77 12.31 -14.91 8.02
CA GLN A 77 13.55 -15.26 7.30
C GLN A 77 14.41 -16.23 8.11
N THR A 78 14.95 -17.27 7.44
CA THR A 78 15.59 -18.41 8.10
C THR A 78 16.91 -18.07 8.77
N ALA A 79 17.71 -17.18 8.17
CA ALA A 79 19.05 -16.83 8.65
C ALA A 79 19.06 -16.07 9.98
N GLU A 80 18.00 -15.34 10.30
CA GLU A 80 17.90 -14.51 11.50
C GLU A 80 17.22 -15.19 12.69
N ASN A 81 16.53 -16.33 12.48
CA ASN A 81 15.70 -16.98 13.50
C ASN A 81 15.87 -18.51 13.50
N GLN A 82 17.04 -19.01 13.91
CA GLN A 82 17.30 -20.45 14.04
C GLN A 82 16.50 -21.18 15.15
N SER A 83 15.54 -20.54 15.77
CA SER A 83 14.68 -21.17 16.80
C SER A 83 13.46 -21.84 16.17
N ILE A 84 13.65 -22.90 15.44
CA ILE A 84 12.62 -23.69 14.72
C ILE A 84 11.57 -24.33 15.66
N GLY A 85 11.35 -23.92 16.83
CA GLY A 85 10.37 -24.53 17.73
C GLY A 85 9.52 -23.57 18.54
N LYS A 86 9.80 -22.27 18.46
CA LYS A 86 9.11 -21.25 19.27
C LYS A 86 8.70 -20.01 18.49
N SER A 87 8.88 -19.99 17.17
CA SER A 87 8.53 -18.82 16.37
C SER A 87 7.02 -18.76 16.18
N ASN A 88 6.39 -17.73 16.70
CA ASN A 88 5.02 -17.38 16.39
C ASN A 88 5.01 -16.20 15.43
N ASP A 89 5.35 -16.47 14.15
CA ASP A 89 5.40 -15.46 13.11
C ASP A 89 4.06 -14.75 12.95
N HIS A 90 2.96 -15.43 13.20
CA HIS A 90 1.62 -14.88 13.20
C HIS A 90 1.42 -13.77 14.25
N GLU A 91 1.87 -13.99 15.50
CA GLU A 91 1.82 -12.95 16.53
C GLU A 91 2.81 -11.82 16.27
N GLN A 92 4.00 -12.13 15.73
CA GLN A 92 4.97 -11.14 15.36
C GLN A 92 4.42 -10.22 14.26
N LEU A 93 3.77 -10.78 13.24
CA LEU A 93 3.11 -10.03 12.18
C LEU A 93 2.04 -9.10 12.74
N LYS A 94 1.16 -9.61 13.61
CA LYS A 94 0.13 -8.80 14.24
C LYS A 94 0.72 -7.63 15.03
N LYS A 95 1.70 -7.91 15.89
CA LYS A 95 2.38 -6.88 16.69
C LYS A 95 3.10 -5.85 15.82
N ALA A 96 3.75 -6.30 14.74
CA ALA A 96 4.42 -5.39 13.80
C ALA A 96 3.42 -4.44 13.14
N ILE A 97 2.27 -4.93 12.68
CA ILE A 97 1.21 -4.11 12.10
C ILE A 97 0.67 -3.11 13.15
N GLU A 98 0.38 -3.57 14.35
CA GLU A 98 -0.15 -2.74 15.45
C GLU A 98 0.85 -1.67 15.93
N SER A 99 2.16 -1.90 15.77
CA SER A 99 3.21 -0.95 16.16
C SER A 99 3.45 0.18 15.15
N ILE A 100 2.98 0.01 13.90
CA ILE A 100 3.17 1.02 12.87
C ILE A 100 2.10 2.12 13.03
N PRO A 101 2.48 3.41 12.97
CA PRO A 101 1.50 4.49 13.05
C PRO A 101 0.38 4.33 12.02
N ALA A 102 -0.86 4.34 12.50
CA ALA A 102 -2.03 4.15 11.64
C ALA A 102 -2.20 5.28 10.62
N ASP A 103 -1.82 6.49 11.00
CA ASP A 103 -1.86 7.70 10.18
C ASP A 103 -0.48 8.01 9.62
N GLY A 104 -0.45 8.73 8.51
CA GLY A 104 0.76 9.20 7.87
C GLY A 104 0.56 9.42 6.37
N ALA A 105 1.39 10.27 5.77
CA ALA A 105 1.34 10.53 4.32
C ALA A 105 2.15 9.49 3.54
N ARG A 106 3.17 8.88 4.15
CA ARG A 106 4.01 7.87 3.52
C ARG A 106 3.37 6.48 3.62
N PRO A 107 3.53 5.63 2.59
CA PRO A 107 2.87 4.33 2.54
C PRO A 107 3.44 3.33 3.56
N LEU A 108 2.55 2.41 4.01
CA LEU A 108 2.93 1.13 4.58
C LEU A 108 2.91 0.09 3.46
N TRP A 109 4.03 -0.60 3.27
CA TRP A 109 4.13 -1.75 2.37
C TRP A 109 4.14 -3.04 3.19
N VAL A 110 3.32 -4.00 2.79
CA VAL A 110 3.30 -5.35 3.37
C VAL A 110 3.48 -6.36 2.26
N VAL A 111 4.59 -7.08 2.29
CA VAL A 111 4.99 -8.01 1.24
C VAL A 111 4.98 -9.42 1.79
N PHE A 112 4.21 -10.30 1.19
CA PHE A 112 4.11 -11.71 1.53
C PHE A 112 4.88 -12.56 0.51
N ILE A 113 5.95 -13.22 0.95
CA ILE A 113 6.82 -14.08 0.14
C ILE A 113 6.64 -15.51 0.64
N GLY A 114 6.05 -16.39 -0.17
CA GLY A 114 5.80 -17.76 0.27
C GLY A 114 4.68 -18.45 -0.46
N HIS A 115 4.12 -19.45 0.19
CA HIS A 115 2.99 -20.23 -0.30
C HIS A 115 1.67 -19.73 0.27
N GLY A 116 0.61 -19.97 -0.46
CA GLY A 116 -0.75 -19.67 -0.01
C GLY A 116 -1.71 -20.84 -0.29
N THR A 117 -2.75 -20.91 0.49
CA THR A 117 -3.81 -21.91 0.36
C THR A 117 -5.18 -21.26 0.25
N PHE A 118 -6.07 -21.88 -0.51
CA PHE A 118 -7.47 -21.50 -0.60
C PHE A 118 -8.35 -22.72 -0.52
N SER A 119 -9.08 -22.85 0.57
CA SER A 119 -10.00 -23.97 0.80
C SER A 119 -11.19 -23.52 1.63
N GLY A 120 -12.38 -24.07 1.40
CA GLY A 120 -13.58 -23.72 2.14
C GLY A 120 -13.93 -22.24 2.10
N LYS A 121 -13.60 -21.52 1.04
CA LYS A 121 -13.74 -20.06 0.87
C LYS A 121 -12.81 -19.21 1.77
N VAL A 122 -11.81 -19.83 2.41
CA VAL A 122 -10.82 -19.15 3.25
C VAL A 122 -9.48 -19.14 2.51
N ALA A 123 -8.92 -17.97 2.29
CA ALA A 123 -7.57 -17.77 1.79
C ALA A 123 -6.63 -17.56 2.95
N LYS A 124 -5.49 -18.23 2.93
CA LYS A 124 -4.45 -18.13 3.95
C LYS A 124 -3.08 -17.98 3.30
N PHE A 125 -2.21 -17.24 3.96
CA PHE A 125 -0.78 -17.23 3.71
C PHE A 125 -0.11 -18.19 4.69
N ASN A 126 0.71 -19.10 4.18
CA ASN A 126 1.29 -20.17 4.97
C ASN A 126 2.53 -19.67 5.72
N MET A 127 2.47 -19.68 7.05
CA MET A 127 3.52 -19.17 7.91
C MET A 127 4.21 -20.29 8.70
N ARG A 128 5.34 -19.99 9.30
CA ARG A 128 5.90 -20.88 10.33
C ARG A 128 5.08 -20.72 11.60
N GLY A 129 4.38 -21.77 11.98
CA GLY A 129 3.36 -21.76 13.01
C GLY A 129 1.96 -21.60 12.42
N PRO A 130 1.03 -20.89 13.08
CA PRO A 130 -0.30 -20.65 12.52
C PRO A 130 -0.27 -19.81 11.27
N ASP A 131 -1.03 -20.21 10.24
CA ASP A 131 -1.21 -19.41 9.02
C ASP A 131 -2.04 -18.16 9.32
N VAL A 132 -1.83 -17.10 8.54
CA VAL A 132 -2.68 -15.91 8.59
C VAL A 132 -3.71 -15.92 7.47
N SER A 133 -4.97 -15.69 7.81
CA SER A 133 -6.04 -15.59 6.83
C SER A 133 -6.19 -14.17 6.28
N ALA A 134 -6.74 -14.07 5.06
CA ALA A 134 -7.12 -12.78 4.49
C ALA A 134 -8.12 -12.01 5.36
N GLN A 135 -8.97 -12.73 6.11
CA GLN A 135 -9.94 -12.10 7.03
C GLN A 135 -9.24 -11.46 8.23
N GLU A 136 -8.30 -12.17 8.87
CA GLU A 136 -7.52 -11.62 10.00
C GLU A 136 -6.75 -10.38 9.58
N LEU A 137 -6.05 -10.44 8.43
CA LEU A 137 -5.35 -9.27 7.88
C LEU A 137 -6.31 -8.11 7.60
N GLY A 138 -7.50 -8.39 7.08
CA GLY A 138 -8.53 -7.39 6.86
C GLY A 138 -8.93 -6.67 8.15
N GLU A 139 -9.03 -7.40 9.28
CA GLU A 139 -9.32 -6.81 10.59
C GLU A 139 -8.11 -6.00 11.11
N TRP A 140 -6.89 -6.52 11.01
CA TRP A 140 -5.70 -5.84 11.48
C TRP A 140 -5.39 -4.55 10.71
N PHE A 141 -5.76 -4.49 9.42
CA PHE A 141 -5.58 -3.30 8.60
C PHE A 141 -6.71 -2.26 8.72
N LYS A 142 -7.81 -2.55 9.45
CA LYS A 142 -8.91 -1.58 9.63
C LYS A 142 -8.48 -0.24 10.20
N PRO A 143 -7.59 -0.18 11.21
CA PRO A 143 -7.16 1.08 11.78
C PRO A 143 -6.27 1.90 10.84
N ILE A 144 -5.63 1.27 9.84
CA ILE A 144 -4.65 1.92 8.97
C ILE A 144 -5.34 2.91 8.02
N GLN A 145 -5.01 4.19 8.15
CA GLN A 145 -5.53 5.31 7.36
C GLN A 145 -4.52 5.80 6.31
N ARG A 146 -3.20 5.60 6.57
CA ARG A 146 -2.13 5.90 5.63
C ARG A 146 -2.25 5.04 4.37
N PRO A 147 -1.65 5.43 3.23
CA PRO A 147 -1.61 4.58 2.04
C PRO A 147 -1.06 3.19 2.39
N LEU A 148 -1.78 2.13 2.00
CA LEU A 148 -1.40 0.74 2.26
C LEU A 148 -1.18 0.01 0.94
N VAL A 149 0.02 -0.53 0.76
CA VAL A 149 0.35 -1.42 -0.36
C VAL A 149 0.52 -2.84 0.17
N VAL A 150 -0.24 -3.77 -0.34
CA VAL A 150 -0.08 -5.20 -0.05
C VAL A 150 0.34 -5.92 -1.32
N VAL A 151 1.51 -6.55 -1.30
CA VAL A 151 2.02 -7.38 -2.40
C VAL A 151 2.02 -8.83 -1.92
N ASN A 152 1.03 -9.60 -2.35
CA ASN A 152 0.93 -11.02 -2.00
C ASN A 152 1.48 -11.88 -3.14
N CYS A 153 2.73 -12.32 -2.98
CA CYS A 153 3.47 -13.11 -3.95
C CYS A 153 3.14 -14.61 -3.90
N ALA A 154 2.22 -15.03 -3.03
CA ALA A 154 1.90 -16.43 -2.84
C ALA A 154 0.97 -17.00 -3.92
N SER A 155 1.00 -18.32 -4.08
CA SER A 155 -0.05 -19.06 -4.81
C SER A 155 -1.43 -18.82 -4.17
N SER A 156 -2.49 -19.00 -4.93
CA SER A 156 -3.88 -18.82 -4.46
C SER A 156 -4.19 -17.45 -3.81
N SER A 157 -3.41 -16.40 -4.14
CA SER A 157 -3.44 -15.09 -3.46
C SER A 157 -4.64 -14.20 -3.83
N SER A 158 -5.23 -14.37 -5.02
CA SER A 158 -6.32 -13.47 -5.49
C SER A 158 -7.49 -13.29 -4.49
N PRO A 159 -7.95 -14.31 -3.74
CA PRO A 159 -9.05 -14.10 -2.80
C PRO A 159 -8.76 -13.12 -1.66
N PHE A 160 -7.48 -12.76 -1.43
CA PHE A 160 -7.10 -11.70 -0.50
C PHE A 160 -7.65 -10.34 -0.92
N ILE A 161 -7.77 -10.05 -2.22
CA ILE A 161 -8.38 -8.82 -2.74
C ILE A 161 -9.76 -8.61 -2.11
N ASN A 162 -10.60 -9.66 -2.03
CA ASN A 162 -11.97 -9.56 -1.50
C ASN A 162 -12.04 -9.10 -0.02
N ARG A 163 -10.95 -9.19 0.73
CA ARG A 163 -10.88 -8.86 2.16
C ARG A 163 -10.06 -7.63 2.44
N LEU A 164 -9.07 -7.35 1.59
CA LEU A 164 -8.09 -6.28 1.81
C LEU A 164 -8.39 -5.01 1.01
N SER A 165 -9.19 -5.13 -0.07
CA SER A 165 -9.61 -4.00 -0.91
C SER A 165 -10.26 -2.90 -0.08
N GLY A 166 -9.98 -1.65 -0.42
CA GLY A 166 -10.54 -0.49 0.28
C GLY A 166 -9.92 0.83 -0.16
N LYS A 167 -10.40 1.92 0.42
CA LYS A 167 -9.89 3.26 0.14
C LYS A 167 -8.44 3.39 0.60
N ASN A 168 -7.60 4.09 -0.18
CA ASN A 168 -6.17 4.30 0.05
C ASN A 168 -5.37 2.98 0.12
N ARG A 169 -5.80 1.95 -0.60
CA ARG A 169 -5.12 0.66 -0.65
C ARG A 169 -4.79 0.26 -2.06
N VAL A 170 -3.60 -0.33 -2.25
CA VAL A 170 -3.20 -1.03 -3.46
C VAL A 170 -2.94 -2.48 -3.08
N ILE A 171 -3.68 -3.40 -3.67
CA ILE A 171 -3.55 -4.83 -3.41
C ILE A 171 -3.06 -5.50 -4.70
N VAL A 172 -1.85 -6.02 -4.67
CA VAL A 172 -1.25 -6.79 -5.76
C VAL A 172 -1.21 -8.26 -5.34
N THR A 173 -1.65 -9.15 -6.22
CA THR A 173 -1.63 -10.60 -6.00
C THR A 173 -0.96 -11.32 -7.17
N ALA A 174 -0.20 -12.37 -6.88
CA ALA A 174 0.51 -13.16 -7.90
C ALA A 174 -0.44 -13.99 -8.78
N THR A 175 -1.65 -14.26 -8.31
CA THR A 175 -2.61 -15.14 -8.99
C THR A 175 -3.95 -14.46 -9.20
N LYS A 176 -4.71 -14.90 -10.21
CA LYS A 176 -6.06 -14.37 -10.53
C LYS A 176 -7.20 -15.15 -9.87
N SER A 177 -6.90 -16.29 -9.24
CA SER A 177 -7.91 -17.10 -8.57
C SER A 177 -7.31 -17.94 -7.46
N GLY A 178 -8.13 -18.38 -6.51
CA GLY A 178 -7.73 -19.35 -5.48
C GLY A 178 -7.40 -20.74 -6.01
N SER A 179 -7.74 -21.05 -7.28
CA SER A 179 -7.39 -22.32 -7.93
C SER A 179 -6.01 -22.31 -8.60
N GLN A 180 -5.31 -21.19 -8.63
CA GLN A 180 -3.92 -21.11 -9.08
C GLN A 180 -2.98 -21.42 -7.90
N TYR A 181 -2.85 -22.70 -7.57
CA TYR A 181 -2.12 -23.21 -6.41
C TYR A 181 -0.68 -23.65 -6.71
N ASN A 182 -0.25 -23.55 -7.97
CA ASN A 182 1.13 -23.82 -8.33
C ASN A 182 2.06 -22.76 -7.72
N TYR A 183 3.34 -23.12 -7.55
CA TYR A 183 4.37 -22.18 -7.14
C TYR A 183 4.35 -20.92 -8.01
N ALA A 184 4.28 -19.76 -7.37
CA ALA A 184 4.25 -18.47 -8.05
C ALA A 184 5.64 -17.81 -8.00
N ARG A 185 6.12 -17.33 -9.15
CA ARG A 185 7.40 -16.63 -9.32
C ARG A 185 7.28 -15.12 -9.30
N PHE A 186 6.06 -14.63 -9.28
CA PHE A 186 5.77 -13.19 -9.36
C PHE A 186 6.57 -12.35 -8.33
N GLY A 187 6.84 -12.90 -7.15
CA GLY A 187 7.58 -12.20 -6.10
C GLY A 187 9.03 -11.89 -6.46
N GLU A 188 9.70 -12.79 -7.19
CA GLU A 188 11.03 -12.58 -7.74
C GLU A 188 11.05 -11.36 -8.67
N TYR A 189 10.15 -11.34 -9.64
CA TYR A 189 10.10 -10.30 -10.65
C TYR A 189 9.58 -8.97 -10.10
N PHE A 190 8.69 -8.99 -9.10
CA PHE A 190 8.19 -7.75 -8.52
C PHE A 190 9.27 -7.02 -7.71
N ALA A 191 10.08 -7.75 -6.93
CA ALA A 191 11.20 -7.16 -6.20
C ALA A 191 12.24 -6.56 -7.15
N ALA A 192 12.53 -7.25 -8.27
CA ALA A 192 13.43 -6.75 -9.31
C ALA A 192 12.84 -5.52 -10.02
N ALA A 193 11.55 -5.56 -10.35
CA ALA A 193 10.89 -4.48 -11.07
C ALA A 193 10.85 -3.18 -10.25
N ILE A 194 10.50 -3.23 -8.96
CA ILE A 194 10.43 -2.03 -8.12
C ILE A 194 11.80 -1.38 -7.88
N ALA A 195 12.88 -2.16 -8.05
CA ALA A 195 14.26 -1.70 -7.91
C ALA A 195 14.87 -1.15 -9.22
N SER A 196 14.29 -1.47 -10.36
CA SER A 196 14.88 -1.20 -11.68
C SER A 196 14.36 0.08 -12.32
N PRO A 197 15.22 1.04 -12.65
CA PRO A 197 14.83 2.22 -13.45
C PRO A 197 14.19 1.88 -14.81
N ASP A 198 14.49 0.69 -15.37
CA ASP A 198 13.89 0.23 -16.63
C ASP A 198 12.39 -0.09 -16.50
N SER A 199 11.87 -0.08 -15.27
CA SER A 199 10.45 -0.26 -14.99
C SER A 199 9.66 1.05 -15.02
N ASP A 200 10.33 2.21 -15.12
CA ASP A 200 9.73 3.52 -15.33
C ASP A 200 9.17 3.60 -16.77
N LEU A 201 7.88 3.32 -16.90
CA LEU A 201 7.20 3.20 -18.20
C LEU A 201 6.63 4.54 -18.70
N ASP A 202 6.43 5.51 -17.81
CA ASP A 202 5.91 6.83 -18.16
C ASP A 202 6.98 7.94 -18.12
N HIS A 203 8.21 7.55 -17.74
CA HIS A 203 9.42 8.39 -17.75
C HIS A 203 9.33 9.61 -16.82
N ASP A 204 8.75 9.38 -15.62
CA ASP A 204 8.70 10.40 -14.57
C ASP A 204 9.88 10.32 -13.59
N ASP A 205 10.87 9.44 -13.86
CA ASP A 205 12.04 9.12 -13.06
C ASP A 205 11.72 8.33 -11.76
N GLU A 206 10.52 7.74 -11.66
CA GLU A 206 10.11 6.90 -10.54
C GLU A 206 9.55 5.57 -11.00
N VAL A 207 9.55 4.59 -10.12
CA VAL A 207 8.87 3.32 -10.37
C VAL A 207 7.71 3.20 -9.39
N SER A 208 6.52 3.32 -9.92
CA SER A 208 5.28 3.15 -9.16
C SER A 208 4.93 1.67 -8.93
N VAL A 209 4.03 1.42 -7.98
CA VAL A 209 3.45 0.07 -7.77
C VAL A 209 2.83 -0.47 -9.07
N HIS A 210 2.15 0.39 -9.83
CA HIS A 210 1.49 0.00 -11.06
C HIS A 210 2.50 -0.43 -12.14
N GLU A 211 3.59 0.30 -12.30
CA GLU A 211 4.64 -0.03 -13.27
C GLU A 211 5.40 -1.29 -12.88
N ALA A 212 5.76 -1.43 -11.59
CA ALA A 212 6.37 -2.65 -11.08
C ALA A 212 5.45 -3.87 -11.30
N PHE A 213 4.13 -3.72 -11.10
CA PHE A 213 3.14 -4.76 -11.37
C PHE A 213 3.10 -5.13 -12.86
N LEU A 214 3.12 -4.14 -13.76
CA LEU A 214 3.10 -4.37 -15.21
C LEU A 214 4.37 -5.06 -15.67
N ARG A 215 5.54 -4.57 -15.23
CA ARG A 215 6.84 -5.14 -15.54
C ARG A 215 6.95 -6.59 -15.04
N ALA A 216 6.70 -6.82 -13.76
CA ALA A 216 6.75 -8.15 -13.17
C ALA A 216 5.79 -9.14 -13.85
N SER A 217 4.58 -8.69 -14.21
CA SER A 217 3.61 -9.52 -14.93
C SER A 217 4.09 -9.92 -16.32
N ASN A 218 4.81 -9.02 -17.02
CA ASN A 218 5.42 -9.32 -18.30
C ASN A 218 6.59 -10.29 -18.15
N ASP A 219 7.47 -10.07 -17.18
CA ASP A 219 8.66 -10.89 -16.95
C ASP A 219 8.26 -12.33 -16.56
N VAL A 220 7.21 -12.50 -15.74
CA VAL A 220 6.61 -13.81 -15.48
C VAL A 220 6.15 -14.49 -16.78
N LYS A 221 5.43 -13.77 -17.63
CA LYS A 221 4.96 -14.31 -18.92
C LYS A 221 6.13 -14.73 -19.83
N GLU A 222 7.17 -13.91 -19.89
CA GLU A 222 8.38 -14.19 -20.66
C GLU A 222 9.13 -15.41 -20.12
N PHE A 223 9.24 -15.54 -18.80
CA PHE A 223 9.80 -16.75 -18.17
C PHE A 223 9.10 -18.02 -18.64
N TYR A 224 7.76 -18.07 -18.54
CA TYR A 224 7.02 -19.28 -18.97
C TYR A 224 7.15 -19.53 -20.47
N ALA A 225 7.23 -18.48 -21.29
CA ALA A 225 7.42 -18.61 -22.74
C ALA A 225 8.82 -19.16 -23.08
N SER A 226 9.87 -18.67 -22.41
CA SER A 226 11.26 -19.13 -22.62
C SER A 226 11.45 -20.59 -22.25
N GLU A 227 10.73 -21.05 -21.20
CA GLU A 227 10.71 -22.44 -20.77
C GLU A 227 9.76 -23.34 -21.58
N SER A 228 9.11 -22.79 -22.61
CA SER A 228 8.08 -23.50 -23.40
C SER A 228 6.96 -24.08 -22.52
N ARG A 229 6.58 -23.40 -21.43
CA ARG A 229 5.58 -23.81 -20.45
C ARG A 229 4.35 -22.93 -20.52
N ILE A 230 3.21 -23.51 -20.15
CA ILE A 230 1.97 -22.74 -19.98
C ILE A 230 2.08 -21.92 -18.69
N CYS A 231 1.79 -20.62 -18.78
CA CYS A 231 1.77 -19.74 -17.63
C CYS A 231 0.64 -20.15 -16.66
N THR A 232 1.00 -20.48 -15.42
CA THR A 232 0.06 -20.95 -14.38
C THR A 232 -0.26 -19.90 -13.33
N GLU A 233 0.35 -18.73 -13.42
CA GLU A 233 0.10 -17.59 -12.53
C GLU A 233 -0.24 -16.35 -13.35
N HIS A 234 -1.17 -15.54 -12.83
CA HIS A 234 -1.61 -14.31 -13.49
C HIS A 234 -1.90 -13.29 -12.40
N ALA A 235 -1.03 -12.31 -12.30
CA ALA A 235 -1.13 -11.29 -11.28
C ALA A 235 -2.33 -10.35 -11.51
N LEU A 236 -2.86 -9.82 -10.41
CA LEU A 236 -3.91 -8.80 -10.39
C LEU A 236 -3.49 -7.61 -9.53
N ILE A 237 -3.99 -6.44 -9.88
CA ILE A 237 -3.94 -5.23 -9.07
C ILE A 237 -5.35 -4.75 -8.76
N ASP A 238 -5.63 -4.33 -7.51
CA ASP A 238 -6.83 -3.61 -7.08
C ASP A 238 -6.37 -2.36 -6.33
N ASP A 239 -6.70 -1.18 -6.87
CA ASP A 239 -6.32 0.10 -6.26
C ASP A 239 -7.47 1.11 -6.19
N ASN A 240 -8.65 0.71 -6.63
CA ASN A 240 -9.85 1.54 -6.64
C ASN A 240 -10.86 1.17 -5.54
N GLY A 241 -10.59 0.09 -4.80
CA GLY A 241 -11.37 -0.35 -3.65
C GLY A 241 -12.67 -1.06 -4.00
N ASP A 242 -12.81 -1.61 -5.23
CA ASP A 242 -14.03 -2.31 -5.67
C ASP A 242 -13.95 -3.85 -5.50
N ALA A 243 -12.83 -4.35 -4.94
CA ALA A 243 -12.53 -5.75 -4.72
C ALA A 243 -12.50 -6.60 -6.01
N ARG A 244 -12.14 -5.98 -7.13
CA ARG A 244 -12.05 -6.62 -8.45
C ARG A 244 -10.70 -6.30 -9.08
N GLY A 245 -9.77 -7.20 -8.92
CA GLY A 245 -8.44 -7.01 -9.48
C GLY A 245 -8.43 -6.98 -11.01
N THR A 246 -7.64 -6.07 -11.55
CA THR A 246 -7.39 -5.89 -12.98
C THR A 246 -6.09 -6.61 -13.38
N PRO A 247 -6.10 -7.51 -14.37
CA PRO A 247 -4.90 -8.15 -14.86
C PRO A 247 -4.08 -7.23 -15.79
N ALA A 248 -2.77 -7.46 -15.89
CA ALA A 248 -1.85 -6.64 -16.66
C ALA A 248 -2.19 -6.51 -18.15
N ASN A 249 -2.85 -7.52 -18.75
CA ASN A 249 -3.25 -7.47 -20.16
C ASN A 249 -4.38 -6.48 -20.48
N MET A 250 -4.96 -5.83 -19.46
CA MET A 250 -5.89 -4.71 -19.65
C MET A 250 -5.19 -3.36 -19.83
N PHE A 251 -3.86 -3.35 -19.79
CA PHE A 251 -3.05 -2.14 -19.97
C PHE A 251 -2.15 -2.26 -21.21
N ARG A 252 -1.76 -1.12 -21.76
CA ARG A 252 -0.72 -0.96 -22.77
C ARG A 252 0.22 0.15 -22.32
N GLY A 253 1.45 -0.22 -21.88
CA GLY A 253 2.19 0.64 -20.97
C GLY A 253 1.29 0.95 -19.76
N VAL A 254 1.36 2.12 -19.20
CA VAL A 254 0.52 2.54 -18.06
C VAL A 254 -0.95 2.85 -18.44
N ARG A 255 -1.31 2.81 -19.72
CA ARG A 255 -2.65 3.20 -20.19
C ARG A 255 -3.60 2.02 -20.23
N VAL A 256 -4.79 2.22 -19.71
CA VAL A 256 -5.91 1.28 -19.82
C VAL A 256 -6.38 1.18 -21.28
N ILE A 257 -6.44 -0.04 -21.82
CA ILE A 257 -6.95 -0.31 -23.18
C ILE A 257 -8.27 -1.09 -23.21
N ALA A 258 -8.66 -1.66 -22.08
CA ALA A 258 -9.87 -2.46 -21.97
C ALA A 258 -11.00 -1.67 -21.27
N LYS A 259 -12.22 -1.84 -21.76
CA LYS A 259 -13.39 -1.32 -21.06
C LYS A 259 -13.73 -2.26 -19.89
N ALA A 260 -13.86 -1.70 -18.70
CA ALA A 260 -14.37 -2.45 -17.57
C ALA A 260 -15.78 -2.98 -17.84
N LYS A 261 -16.09 -4.18 -17.33
CA LYS A 261 -17.46 -4.71 -17.36
C LYS A 261 -18.38 -3.78 -16.55
N LYS A 262 -19.70 -3.89 -16.84
CA LYS A 262 -20.77 -3.11 -16.19
C LYS A 262 -20.43 -2.73 -14.74
N ASN A 263 -20.36 -1.43 -14.44
CA ASN A 263 -20.11 -0.85 -13.11
C ASN A 263 -18.74 -1.13 -12.46
N ALA A 264 -17.78 -1.76 -13.13
CA ALA A 264 -16.43 -1.86 -12.65
C ALA A 264 -15.61 -0.64 -13.11
N LYS A 265 -14.70 -0.18 -12.27
CA LYS A 265 -13.68 0.81 -12.64
C LYS A 265 -12.39 0.06 -12.91
N VAL A 266 -11.59 0.53 -13.85
CA VAL A 266 -10.27 -0.04 -14.08
C VAL A 266 -9.29 0.52 -13.06
N ASP A 267 -8.43 -0.35 -12.55
CA ASP A 267 -7.38 -0.02 -11.60
C ASP A 267 -6.20 0.69 -12.30
N GLY A 268 -5.16 1.00 -11.53
CA GLY A 268 -3.90 1.56 -11.98
C GLY A 268 -3.69 3.05 -11.62
N LYS A 269 -4.77 3.77 -11.30
CA LYS A 269 -4.69 5.21 -11.02
C LYS A 269 -4.06 5.56 -9.67
N PHE A 270 -4.39 4.81 -8.63
CA PHE A 270 -3.81 5.06 -7.31
C PHE A 270 -2.43 4.41 -7.21
N GLY A 271 -2.30 3.20 -7.74
CA GLY A 271 -1.01 2.50 -7.80
C GLY A 271 0.07 3.24 -8.58
N SER A 272 -0.29 4.04 -9.60
CA SER A 272 0.67 4.87 -10.35
C SER A 272 1.21 6.07 -9.56
N LYS A 273 0.63 6.40 -8.41
CA LYS A 273 1.06 7.50 -7.55
C LYS A 273 1.87 7.04 -6.33
N ILE A 274 1.97 5.74 -6.11
CA ILE A 274 2.66 5.17 -4.97
C ILE A 274 3.98 4.59 -5.41
N THR A 275 5.07 5.16 -4.89
CA THR A 275 6.44 4.71 -5.13
C THR A 275 7.08 4.27 -3.82
N LEU A 276 8.05 3.35 -3.88
CA LEU A 276 8.85 2.99 -2.71
C LEU A 276 10.06 3.92 -2.56
N SER A 277 10.71 4.21 -3.68
CA SER A 277 11.88 5.09 -3.78
C SER A 277 11.50 6.33 -4.56
N PRO A 278 11.11 7.41 -3.89
CA PRO A 278 10.93 8.68 -4.58
C PRO A 278 12.23 9.07 -5.29
N SER A 279 12.17 9.53 -6.53
CA SER A 279 13.35 10.00 -7.23
C SER A 279 13.98 11.15 -6.45
N GLY A 280 15.33 11.21 -6.44
CA GLY A 280 16.03 12.37 -5.86
C GLY A 280 15.72 13.69 -6.56
N LYS A 281 14.99 13.65 -7.67
CA LYS A 281 14.44 14.79 -8.40
C LYS A 281 13.08 15.23 -7.87
N GLN A 282 12.38 14.37 -7.10
CA GLN A 282 11.15 14.81 -6.45
C GLN A 282 11.45 15.90 -5.42
N LEU A 283 10.74 16.99 -5.58
CA LEU A 283 10.79 18.07 -4.62
C LEU A 283 10.32 17.54 -3.25
N PRO A 284 11.08 17.79 -2.15
CA PRO A 284 10.75 17.28 -0.83
C PRO A 284 9.48 17.95 -0.31
N LEU A 285 8.35 17.33 -0.59
CA LEU A 285 7.05 17.75 -0.08
C LEU A 285 6.91 17.33 1.38
N THR A 286 6.40 18.20 2.21
CA THR A 286 5.98 17.87 3.59
C THR A 286 4.76 16.96 3.55
N ASP A 287 4.48 16.22 4.64
CA ASP A 287 3.30 15.35 4.73
C ASP A 287 1.99 16.10 4.47
N LYS A 288 1.91 17.37 4.90
CA LYS A 288 0.75 18.24 4.64
C LYS A 288 0.62 18.55 3.15
N GLU A 289 1.72 18.83 2.48
CA GLU A 289 1.76 19.10 1.04
C GLU A 289 1.46 17.85 0.23
N LEU A 290 2.01 16.68 0.60
CA LEU A 290 1.69 15.40 -0.01
C LEU A 290 0.18 15.10 0.06
N LYS A 291 -0.39 15.21 1.25
CA LYS A 291 -1.84 14.99 1.44
C LYS A 291 -2.66 15.97 0.59
N ARG A 292 -2.27 17.24 0.57
CA ARG A 292 -2.99 18.25 -0.20
C ARG A 292 -2.85 18.06 -1.70
N ARG A 293 -1.66 17.70 -2.19
CA ARG A 293 -1.42 17.30 -3.57
C ARG A 293 -2.37 16.17 -3.98
N ASP A 294 -2.42 15.10 -3.18
CA ASP A 294 -3.25 13.93 -3.49
C ASP A 294 -4.76 14.28 -3.55
N GLU A 295 -5.23 15.17 -2.66
CA GLU A 295 -6.61 15.69 -2.71
C GLU A 295 -6.88 16.47 -4.00
N LEU A 296 -5.95 17.34 -4.41
CA LEU A 296 -6.06 18.16 -5.61
C LEU A 296 -6.01 17.30 -6.89
N GLU A 297 -5.15 16.30 -6.95
CA GLU A 297 -5.08 15.36 -8.06
C GLU A 297 -6.36 14.51 -8.18
N GLN A 298 -6.93 14.08 -7.04
CA GLN A 298 -8.24 13.42 -7.05
C GLN A 298 -9.36 14.36 -7.55
N ALA A 299 -9.30 15.63 -7.18
CA ALA A 299 -10.26 16.63 -7.68
C ALA A 299 -10.10 16.85 -9.19
N LEU A 300 -8.85 16.92 -9.68
CA LEU A 300 -8.52 17.03 -11.09
C LEU A 300 -9.04 15.82 -11.90
N ASP A 301 -8.83 14.60 -11.41
CA ASP A 301 -9.34 13.39 -12.04
C ASP A 301 -10.87 13.35 -12.11
N LYS A 302 -11.54 13.79 -11.05
CA LYS A 302 -13.01 13.92 -11.03
C LYS A 302 -13.51 14.96 -12.03
N LEU A 303 -12.81 16.09 -12.13
CA LEU A 303 -13.15 17.15 -13.09
C LEU A 303 -12.97 16.66 -14.53
N ARG A 304 -11.82 16.01 -14.83
CA ARG A 304 -11.55 15.40 -16.15
C ARG A 304 -12.61 14.37 -16.56
N SER A 305 -13.07 13.55 -15.59
CA SER A 305 -14.09 12.54 -15.88
C SER A 305 -15.46 13.13 -16.24
N LYS A 306 -15.69 14.43 -15.93
CA LYS A 306 -16.93 15.17 -16.23
C LYS A 306 -16.75 16.19 -17.35
N GLN A 307 -15.59 16.20 -18.02
CA GLN A 307 -15.27 17.20 -19.06
C GLN A 307 -16.33 17.23 -20.17
N SER A 308 -16.84 16.07 -20.58
CA SER A 308 -17.88 15.98 -21.61
C SER A 308 -19.24 16.58 -21.19
N ASP A 309 -19.47 16.73 -19.89
CA ASP A 309 -20.74 17.17 -19.30
C ASP A 309 -20.72 18.67 -18.96
N LEU A 310 -19.57 19.35 -19.15
CA LEU A 310 -19.34 20.75 -18.82
C LEU A 310 -19.14 21.58 -20.08
N THR A 311 -19.46 22.88 -20.02
CA THR A 311 -18.98 23.82 -21.04
C THR A 311 -17.48 24.05 -20.87
N GLU A 312 -16.78 24.47 -21.91
CA GLU A 312 -15.35 24.80 -21.87
C GLU A 312 -15.05 25.84 -20.77
N SER A 313 -15.87 26.89 -20.70
CA SER A 313 -15.76 27.92 -19.67
C SER A 313 -15.90 27.39 -18.25
N ASP A 314 -16.90 26.54 -17.98
CA ASP A 314 -17.12 25.97 -16.65
C ASP A 314 -16.01 24.99 -16.26
N TYR A 315 -15.50 24.24 -17.27
CA TYR A 315 -14.37 23.34 -17.08
C TYR A 315 -13.12 24.12 -16.70
N ASP A 316 -12.77 25.18 -17.44
CA ASP A 316 -11.57 26.00 -17.20
C ASP A 316 -11.65 26.75 -15.86
N GLN A 317 -12.80 27.31 -15.50
CA GLN A 317 -13.02 27.94 -14.19
C GLN A 317 -12.84 26.96 -13.01
N SER A 318 -13.17 25.70 -13.22
CA SER A 318 -13.00 24.65 -12.21
C SER A 318 -11.57 24.09 -12.19
N LEU A 319 -10.87 24.11 -13.32
CA LEU A 319 -9.52 23.59 -13.50
C LEU A 319 -8.45 24.53 -12.92
N GLU A 320 -8.58 25.84 -13.19
CA GLU A 320 -7.59 26.85 -12.82
C GLU A 320 -7.23 26.84 -11.33
N PRO A 321 -8.18 26.87 -10.37
CA PRO A 321 -7.82 26.88 -8.94
C PRO A 321 -7.10 25.61 -8.50
N ILE A 322 -7.39 24.45 -9.10
CA ILE A 322 -6.70 23.19 -8.80
C ILE A 322 -5.24 23.27 -9.25
N LEU A 323 -5.02 23.71 -10.49
CA LEU A 323 -3.67 23.83 -11.06
C LEU A 323 -2.82 24.87 -10.34
N VAL A 324 -3.41 26.01 -10.00
CA VAL A 324 -2.74 27.10 -9.26
C VAL A 324 -2.30 26.62 -7.87
N GLU A 325 -3.13 25.85 -7.18
CA GLU A 325 -2.78 25.33 -5.85
C GLU A 325 -1.71 24.24 -5.93
N LEU A 326 -1.76 23.34 -6.92
CA LEU A 326 -0.69 22.39 -7.19
C LEU A 326 0.64 23.11 -7.47
N ALA A 327 0.62 24.13 -8.34
CA ALA A 327 1.81 24.92 -8.66
C ALA A 327 2.40 25.62 -7.41
N LYS A 328 1.58 26.10 -6.48
CA LYS A 328 2.05 26.70 -5.21
C LYS A 328 2.77 25.68 -4.33
N ILE A 329 2.25 24.44 -4.24
CA ILE A 329 2.87 23.36 -3.48
C ILE A 329 4.27 23.05 -4.02
N TYR A 330 4.39 22.85 -5.33
CA TYR A 330 5.67 22.53 -5.97
C TYR A 330 6.67 23.69 -5.88
N ARG A 331 6.23 24.92 -6.09
CA ARG A 331 7.07 26.12 -5.95
C ARG A 331 7.61 26.30 -4.52
N ALA A 332 6.82 26.03 -3.50
CA ALA A 332 7.27 26.08 -2.12
C ALA A 332 8.35 25.03 -1.84
N ALA A 333 8.22 23.83 -2.41
CA ALA A 333 9.22 22.77 -2.29
C ALA A 333 10.53 23.14 -3.03
N GLU A 334 10.46 23.68 -4.25
CA GLU A 334 11.62 24.19 -4.99
C GLU A 334 12.39 25.25 -4.21
N GLN A 335 11.68 26.20 -3.60
CA GLN A 335 12.29 27.24 -2.79
C GLN A 335 13.03 26.68 -1.58
N ARG A 336 12.50 25.61 -0.94
CA ARG A 336 13.19 24.93 0.17
C ARG A 336 14.48 24.26 -0.28
N VAL A 337 14.46 23.57 -1.42
CA VAL A 337 15.67 22.96 -2.01
C VAL A 337 16.71 24.02 -2.34
N ALA A 338 16.31 25.11 -2.99
CA ALA A 338 17.21 26.20 -3.33
C ALA A 338 17.81 26.91 -2.09
N ALA A 339 17.05 26.98 -0.99
CA ALA A 339 17.54 27.54 0.28
C ALA A 339 18.51 26.61 1.00
N ALA A 340 18.31 25.29 0.91
CA ALA A 340 19.19 24.30 1.53
C ALA A 340 20.52 24.07 0.76
N SER A 341 20.58 24.50 -0.50
CA SER A 341 21.76 24.40 -1.37
C SER A 341 22.70 25.63 -1.30
N ARG A 342 22.36 26.63 -0.47
CA ARG A 342 23.15 27.83 -0.18
C ARG A 342 23.82 27.73 1.17
#